data_8f133b4ccb95737229fe55b40eb6ba64
#
_entry.id   8f133b4ccb95737229fe55b40eb6ba64
#
_cell.length_a   1.000
_cell.length_b   1.000
_cell.length_c   1.000
_cell.angle_alpha   90.00
_cell.angle_beta   90.00
_cell.angle_gamma   90.00
#
_symmetry.space_group_name_H-M   'P 1'
#
loop_
_entity.id
_entity.type
_entity.pdbx_description
1 polymer ?
#
loop_
_entity_poly.entity_id
_entity_poly.type
_entity_poly.pdbx_seq_one_letter_code
_entity_poly.pdbx_strand_id
1 'polypeptide(L)'
;MRVTRDGAVTAVLVVALVAWVAIVVRAWDTWVEMNHATGTVAVLADAALHGEAAGHEGASEYLGALYAPPYPLFVAALKRAGLSWLHALRSGSVVSALLLLAAAAWAARAAGASPAGVRVTLALIAACNLFKVASLGGRADLLAAGCSVLAVGAWLRDRELKGWTCAAFAAAGWLCKVSEVTTPLAVLCMGALARDARPAVRFALRFAVVALAGVALMLPLHSLSWYASAFSTTLFAPPNLSNKLRGPAEVLRYIGSFAELALVAVMAVSALLEPALRRSPLRSSTAVALTVAMAVLANRGADHNHLITTLALAGVCAGVAWETSAARTFALVAVLIVLPAACWRDVWAHARYAAAPGARREQVIAAARAEPGPVLAEDPLVLLAAGRRSPITDPATLRSRALAGDPRAQRIAVETAERHWALIVLETDAANEAWYRDFHFGDAVMQPLRAGYERAGDADGFALYRPRAAVPPAR
;
A
#
# COMPACT_ATOMS: atom_id res chain seq x y z
N MET A 1 -11.79 30.66 30.04
CA MET A 1 -11.41 30.70 28.62
C MET A 1 -12.46 29.92 27.82
N ARG A 2 -13.30 30.59 27.00
CA ARG A 2 -14.29 29.89 26.15
C ARG A 2 -13.54 29.27 24.98
N VAL A 3 -13.36 27.96 24.98
CA VAL A 3 -12.81 27.24 23.82
C VAL A 3 -13.84 27.38 22.69
N THR A 4 -13.47 28.09 21.63
CA THR A 4 -14.31 28.17 20.42
C THR A 4 -14.32 26.80 19.73
N ARG A 5 -15.38 26.48 18.99
CA ARG A 5 -15.47 25.22 18.21
C ARG A 5 -14.26 25.02 17.29
N ASP A 6 -13.83 26.10 16.68
CA ASP A 6 -12.66 26.12 15.80
C ASP A 6 -11.37 25.80 16.54
N GLY A 7 -11.22 26.31 17.77
CA GLY A 7 -10.10 25.99 18.65
C GLY A 7 -10.08 24.50 19.02
N ALA A 8 -11.24 23.92 19.32
CA ALA A 8 -11.37 22.50 19.65
C ALA A 8 -10.96 21.59 18.48
N VAL A 9 -11.45 21.85 17.27
CA VAL A 9 -11.07 21.09 16.06
C VAL A 9 -9.57 21.26 15.75
N THR A 10 -9.04 22.46 15.93
CA THR A 10 -7.60 22.70 15.75
C THR A 10 -6.77 21.89 16.75
N ALA A 11 -7.20 21.82 18.01
CA ALA A 11 -6.52 21.01 19.03
C ALA A 11 -6.50 19.52 18.66
N VAL A 12 -7.62 18.97 18.18
CA VAL A 12 -7.67 17.57 17.72
C VAL A 12 -6.73 17.33 16.54
N LEU A 13 -6.69 18.24 15.56
CA LEU A 13 -5.75 18.13 14.44
C LEU A 13 -4.29 18.13 14.92
N VAL A 14 -3.94 19.04 15.83
CA VAL A 14 -2.60 19.09 16.42
C VAL A 14 -2.25 17.77 17.12
N VAL A 15 -3.18 17.25 17.94
CA VAL A 15 -3.00 15.95 18.61
C VAL A 15 -2.78 14.83 17.59
N ALA A 16 -3.57 14.78 16.50
CA ALA A 16 -3.42 13.76 15.47
C ALA A 16 -2.07 13.84 14.75
N LEU A 17 -1.64 15.05 14.39
CA LEU A 17 -0.34 15.27 13.73
C LEU A 17 0.83 14.97 14.67
N VAL A 18 0.77 15.39 15.92
CA VAL A 18 1.81 15.10 16.92
C VAL A 18 1.89 13.58 17.17
N ALA A 19 0.76 12.90 17.28
CA ALA A 19 0.73 11.45 17.44
C ALA A 19 1.35 10.74 16.23
N TRP A 20 1.02 11.16 15.01
CA TRP A 20 1.62 10.64 13.79
C TRP A 20 3.14 10.85 13.76
N VAL A 21 3.61 12.09 14.03
CA VAL A 21 5.06 12.38 14.09
C VAL A 21 5.75 11.53 15.15
N ALA A 22 5.16 11.41 16.34
CA ALA A 22 5.72 10.59 17.42
C ALA A 22 5.84 9.10 17.01
N ILE A 23 4.87 8.56 16.27
CA ILE A 23 4.91 7.21 15.73
C ILE A 23 6.03 7.07 14.70
N VAL A 24 6.13 8.01 13.75
CA VAL A 24 7.18 8.01 12.72
C VAL A 24 8.57 8.06 13.35
N VAL A 25 8.78 8.97 14.30
CA VAL A 25 10.09 9.13 14.99
C VAL A 25 10.47 7.85 15.75
N ARG A 26 9.52 7.24 16.47
CA ARG A 26 9.79 5.99 17.22
C ARG A 26 10.05 4.79 16.32
N ALA A 27 9.39 4.73 15.18
CA ALA A 27 9.56 3.64 14.22
C ALA A 27 10.75 3.86 13.28
N TRP A 28 11.42 5.02 13.33
CA TRP A 28 12.40 5.44 12.31
C TRP A 28 13.50 4.43 12.05
N ASP A 29 14.08 3.88 13.13
CA ASP A 29 15.19 2.92 13.09
C ASP A 29 14.73 1.47 13.30
N THR A 30 13.45 1.17 13.04
CA THR A 30 12.88 -0.18 13.17
C THR A 30 12.19 -0.62 11.88
N TRP A 31 12.02 -1.92 11.68
CA TRP A 31 11.31 -2.50 10.53
C TRP A 31 9.80 -2.65 10.80
N VAL A 32 9.27 -2.00 11.82
CA VAL A 32 7.83 -2.00 12.13
C VAL A 32 7.03 -1.56 10.92
N GLU A 33 5.94 -2.26 10.62
CA GLU A 33 5.06 -2.09 9.46
C GLU A 33 5.70 -2.36 8.08
N MET A 34 6.94 -2.86 8.04
CA MET A 34 7.59 -3.31 6.81
C MET A 34 7.55 -4.83 6.73
N ASN A 35 7.14 -5.36 5.60
CA ASN A 35 6.99 -6.78 5.32
C ASN A 35 7.42 -7.13 3.88
N HIS A 36 7.18 -8.36 3.44
CA HIS A 36 7.47 -8.83 2.09
C HIS A 36 6.97 -7.91 0.98
N ALA A 37 5.79 -7.27 1.13
CA ALA A 37 5.28 -6.32 0.14
C ALA A 37 6.14 -5.04 0.04
N THR A 38 6.71 -4.58 1.17
CA THR A 38 7.74 -3.53 1.17
C THR A 38 9.03 -4.05 0.54
N GLY A 39 9.36 -5.32 0.80
CA GLY A 39 10.47 -6.03 0.16
C GLY A 39 10.40 -6.00 -1.35
N THR A 40 9.20 -6.19 -1.91
CA THR A 40 8.96 -6.05 -3.36
C THR A 40 9.39 -4.68 -3.89
N VAL A 41 9.01 -3.60 -3.22
CA VAL A 41 9.42 -2.24 -3.61
C VAL A 41 10.95 -2.10 -3.59
N ALA A 42 11.59 -2.60 -2.55
CA ALA A 42 13.04 -2.51 -2.39
C ALA A 42 13.80 -3.32 -3.46
N VAL A 43 13.33 -4.53 -3.79
CA VAL A 43 13.92 -5.36 -4.86
C VAL A 43 13.80 -4.69 -6.22
N LEU A 44 12.63 -4.11 -6.52
CA LEU A 44 12.42 -3.36 -7.76
C LEU A 44 13.30 -2.10 -7.83
N ALA A 45 13.50 -1.43 -6.70
CA ALA A 45 14.40 -0.29 -6.59
C ALA A 45 15.87 -0.70 -6.73
N ASP A 46 16.27 -1.84 -6.17
CA ASP A 46 17.61 -2.40 -6.30
C ASP A 46 17.93 -2.78 -7.75
N ALA A 47 17.00 -3.45 -8.43
CA ALA A 47 17.11 -3.76 -9.84
C ALA A 47 17.33 -2.50 -10.70
N ALA A 48 16.56 -1.44 -10.43
CA ALA A 48 16.70 -0.17 -11.13
C ALA A 48 18.08 0.50 -10.88
N LEU A 49 18.61 0.41 -9.65
CA LEU A 49 19.94 0.93 -9.31
C LEU A 49 21.08 0.23 -10.08
N HIS A 50 20.88 -1.05 -10.41
CA HIS A 50 21.84 -1.85 -11.19
C HIS A 50 21.59 -1.82 -12.71
N GLY A 51 20.64 -0.99 -13.17
CA GLY A 51 20.28 -0.92 -14.60
C GLY A 51 19.54 -2.16 -15.11
N GLU A 52 19.00 -2.96 -14.21
CA GLU A 52 18.26 -4.18 -14.54
C GLU A 52 16.77 -3.85 -14.63
N ALA A 53 16.20 -4.11 -15.79
CA ALA A 53 14.76 -3.93 -15.95
C ALA A 53 14.03 -5.11 -15.32
N ALA A 54 13.31 -4.87 -14.22
CA ALA A 54 12.45 -5.88 -13.62
C ALA A 54 11.48 -6.45 -14.68
N GLY A 55 11.46 -7.77 -14.78
CA GLY A 55 10.64 -8.48 -15.77
C GLY A 55 11.30 -8.70 -17.14
N HIS A 56 12.55 -8.36 -17.35
CA HIS A 56 13.28 -8.70 -18.59
C HIS A 56 13.51 -10.21 -18.67
N GLU A 57 13.42 -10.78 -19.88
CA GLU A 57 13.61 -12.22 -20.11
C GLU A 57 15.03 -12.72 -19.71
N GLY A 58 16.00 -11.83 -19.58
CA GLY A 58 17.35 -12.14 -19.12
C GLY A 58 17.59 -11.92 -17.61
N ALA A 59 16.70 -11.23 -16.91
CA ALA A 59 16.81 -11.07 -15.46
C ALA A 59 16.22 -12.31 -14.78
N SER A 60 17.05 -13.33 -14.64
CA SER A 60 16.66 -14.65 -14.12
C SER A 60 16.21 -14.64 -12.65
N GLU A 61 16.34 -13.50 -11.97
CA GLU A 61 16.18 -13.41 -10.53
C GLU A 61 14.86 -12.74 -10.10
N TYR A 62 14.20 -11.97 -10.97
CA TYR A 62 13.00 -11.20 -10.58
C TYR A 62 11.71 -11.80 -11.15
N LEU A 63 10.85 -12.28 -10.27
CA LEU A 63 9.60 -12.96 -10.60
C LEU A 63 8.39 -12.03 -10.46
N GLY A 64 8.23 -11.12 -11.41
CA GLY A 64 7.08 -10.26 -11.47
C GLY A 64 7.22 -8.95 -10.69
N ALA A 65 6.34 -8.02 -10.99
CA ALA A 65 6.27 -6.73 -10.33
C ALA A 65 4.86 -6.53 -9.77
N LEU A 66 4.75 -6.35 -8.46
CA LEU A 66 3.49 -6.01 -7.81
C LEU A 66 3.21 -4.51 -7.89
N TYR A 67 4.27 -3.69 -7.92
CA TYR A 67 4.20 -2.22 -7.98
C TYR A 67 4.71 -1.70 -9.32
N ALA A 68 4.11 -0.61 -9.79
CA ALA A 68 4.54 0.08 -10.98
C ALA A 68 5.81 0.94 -10.72
N PRO A 69 6.59 1.27 -11.76
CA PRO A 69 7.94 1.83 -11.62
C PRO A 69 8.10 3.11 -10.80
N PRO A 70 7.22 4.12 -10.87
CA PRO A 70 7.51 5.45 -10.28
C PRO A 70 7.87 5.43 -8.80
N TYR A 71 7.18 4.63 -7.98
CA TYR A 71 7.49 4.60 -6.55
C TYR A 71 8.78 3.84 -6.23
N PRO A 72 9.04 2.64 -6.78
CA PRO A 72 10.36 2.00 -6.66
C PRO A 72 11.50 2.88 -7.16
N LEU A 73 11.33 3.60 -8.28
CA LEU A 73 12.34 4.54 -8.80
C LEU A 73 12.57 5.72 -7.84
N PHE A 74 11.53 6.22 -7.20
CA PHE A 74 11.67 7.23 -6.15
C PHE A 74 12.48 6.70 -4.95
N VAL A 75 12.20 5.49 -4.49
CA VAL A 75 12.97 4.83 -3.43
C VAL A 75 14.43 4.60 -3.87
N ALA A 76 14.65 4.18 -5.12
CA ALA A 76 15.99 4.03 -5.69
C ALA A 76 16.78 5.35 -5.68
N ALA A 77 16.15 6.46 -6.02
CA ALA A 77 16.77 7.79 -5.95
C ALA A 77 17.18 8.17 -4.52
N LEU A 78 16.33 7.88 -3.52
CA LEU A 78 16.65 8.10 -2.10
C LEU A 78 17.80 7.20 -1.63
N LYS A 79 17.82 5.93 -2.08
CA LYS A 79 18.91 5.00 -1.80
C LYS A 79 20.23 5.47 -2.42
N ARG A 80 20.19 5.96 -3.67
CA ARG A 80 21.34 6.53 -4.38
C ARG A 80 21.87 7.80 -3.70
N ALA A 81 21.00 8.56 -3.04
CA ALA A 81 21.39 9.71 -2.22
C ALA A 81 22.06 9.33 -0.88
N GLY A 82 22.31 8.05 -0.62
CA GLY A 82 23.06 7.54 0.54
C GLY A 82 22.21 7.05 1.70
N LEU A 83 20.88 7.04 1.60
CA LEU A 83 20.04 6.48 2.67
C LEU A 83 20.17 4.96 2.74
N SER A 84 20.03 4.37 3.95
CA SER A 84 19.85 2.92 4.09
C SER A 84 18.52 2.48 3.43
N TRP A 85 18.34 1.19 3.17
CA TRP A 85 17.06 0.67 2.64
C TRP A 85 15.89 1.04 3.56
N LEU A 86 16.05 0.87 4.87
CA LEU A 86 15.05 1.23 5.86
C LEU A 86 14.66 2.71 5.73
N HIS A 87 15.65 3.61 5.73
CA HIS A 87 15.40 5.05 5.70
C HIS A 87 14.89 5.54 4.33
N ALA A 88 15.31 4.94 3.22
CA ALA A 88 14.79 5.28 1.89
C ALA A 88 13.29 4.94 1.76
N LEU A 89 12.90 3.74 2.19
CA LEU A 89 11.51 3.30 2.21
C LEU A 89 10.65 4.15 3.16
N ARG A 90 11.16 4.41 4.35
CA ARG A 90 10.47 5.23 5.38
C ARG A 90 10.28 6.67 4.89
N SER A 91 11.32 7.29 4.35
CA SER A 91 11.25 8.64 3.78
C SER A 91 10.25 8.70 2.63
N GLY A 92 10.25 7.71 1.75
CA GLY A 92 9.29 7.61 0.65
C GLY A 92 7.84 7.60 1.14
N SER A 93 7.54 6.83 2.18
CA SER A 93 6.21 6.78 2.78
C SER A 93 5.81 8.08 3.48
N VAL A 94 6.72 8.70 4.23
CA VAL A 94 6.45 9.97 4.94
C VAL A 94 6.17 11.10 3.94
N VAL A 95 6.98 11.21 2.88
CA VAL A 95 6.73 12.20 1.81
C VAL A 95 5.38 11.95 1.13
N SER A 96 5.04 10.70 0.87
CA SER A 96 3.74 10.33 0.29
C SER A 96 2.57 10.65 1.23
N ALA A 97 2.74 10.48 2.55
CA ALA A 97 1.75 10.85 3.56
C ALA A 97 1.50 12.37 3.60
N LEU A 98 2.57 13.16 3.55
CA LEU A 98 2.46 14.63 3.48
C LEU A 98 1.74 15.08 2.20
N LEU A 99 2.05 14.44 1.06
CA LEU A 99 1.36 14.72 -0.21
C LEU A 99 -0.14 14.39 -0.09
N LEU A 100 -0.51 13.25 0.49
CA LEU A 100 -1.92 12.88 0.67
C LEU A 100 -2.66 13.88 1.55
N LEU A 101 -2.08 14.33 2.66
CA LEU A 101 -2.68 15.35 3.53
C LEU A 101 -2.85 16.69 2.79
N ALA A 102 -1.83 17.12 2.04
CA ALA A 102 -1.90 18.33 1.22
C ALA A 102 -2.98 18.21 0.13
N ALA A 103 -3.05 17.06 -0.55
CA ALA A 103 -4.06 16.75 -1.54
C ALA A 103 -5.48 16.79 -0.97
N ALA A 104 -5.68 16.19 0.20
CA ALA A 104 -6.97 16.18 0.89
C ALA A 104 -7.40 17.59 1.32
N ALA A 105 -6.48 18.40 1.86
CA ALA A 105 -6.75 19.80 2.19
C ALA A 105 -7.14 20.62 0.95
N TRP A 106 -6.43 20.40 -0.16
CA TRP A 106 -6.73 21.08 -1.41
C TRP A 106 -8.07 20.65 -2.01
N ALA A 107 -8.36 19.35 -2.04
CA ALA A 107 -9.63 18.80 -2.53
C ALA A 107 -10.81 19.26 -1.67
N ALA A 108 -10.65 19.32 -0.36
CA ALA A 108 -11.69 19.84 0.56
C ALA A 108 -12.01 21.31 0.25
N ARG A 109 -10.99 22.16 0.06
CA ARG A 109 -11.19 23.56 -0.36
C ARG A 109 -11.86 23.64 -1.73
N ALA A 110 -11.43 22.84 -2.70
CA ALA A 110 -12.02 22.80 -4.04
C ALA A 110 -13.49 22.35 -4.02
N ALA A 111 -13.87 21.53 -3.03
CA ALA A 111 -15.23 21.09 -2.78
C ALA A 111 -16.07 22.12 -1.99
N GLY A 112 -15.48 23.25 -1.54
CA GLY A 112 -16.16 24.31 -0.80
C GLY A 112 -16.18 24.11 0.73
N ALA A 113 -15.32 23.27 1.28
CA ALA A 113 -15.21 23.14 2.74
C ALA A 113 -14.69 24.42 3.38
N SER A 114 -15.27 24.77 4.53
CA SER A 114 -14.78 25.86 5.38
C SER A 114 -13.39 25.57 5.94
N PRO A 115 -12.65 26.55 6.45
CA PRO A 115 -11.38 26.30 7.14
C PRO A 115 -11.49 25.29 8.28
N ALA A 116 -12.61 25.26 9.02
CA ALA A 116 -12.89 24.26 10.04
C ALA A 116 -13.11 22.87 9.40
N GLY A 117 -13.86 22.79 8.31
CA GLY A 117 -14.06 21.55 7.55
C GLY A 117 -12.76 20.97 6.99
N VAL A 118 -11.84 21.81 6.51
CA VAL A 118 -10.50 21.37 6.09
C VAL A 118 -9.73 20.76 7.27
N ARG A 119 -9.76 21.41 8.45
CA ARG A 119 -9.12 20.86 9.65
C ARG A 119 -9.73 19.52 10.09
N VAL A 120 -11.05 19.38 10.00
CA VAL A 120 -11.74 18.09 10.25
C VAL A 120 -11.29 17.03 9.27
N THR A 121 -11.22 17.32 7.97
CA THR A 121 -10.67 16.39 6.95
C THR A 121 -9.31 15.88 7.35
N LEU A 122 -8.38 16.79 7.68
CA LEU A 122 -7.00 16.42 8.04
C LEU A 122 -6.94 15.65 9.36
N ALA A 123 -7.74 16.04 10.36
CA ALA A 123 -7.79 15.35 11.65
C ALA A 123 -8.29 13.91 11.49
N LEU A 124 -9.36 13.71 10.71
CA LEU A 124 -9.92 12.39 10.44
C LEU A 124 -8.91 11.47 9.74
N ILE A 125 -8.19 11.97 8.73
CA ILE A 125 -7.19 11.17 8.00
C ILE A 125 -5.99 10.87 8.92
N ALA A 126 -5.41 11.89 9.54
CA ALA A 126 -4.19 11.74 10.34
C ALA A 126 -4.41 10.92 11.62
N ALA A 127 -5.60 10.93 12.20
CA ALA A 127 -5.93 10.13 13.38
C ALA A 127 -6.18 8.65 13.07
N CYS A 128 -6.50 8.28 11.81
CA CYS A 128 -6.77 6.90 11.45
C CYS A 128 -5.51 6.03 11.51
N ASN A 129 -5.65 4.85 12.11
CA ASN A 129 -4.61 3.84 12.17
C ASN A 129 -4.09 3.48 10.77
N LEU A 130 -4.99 3.28 9.79
CA LEU A 130 -4.66 2.96 8.41
C LEU A 130 -3.65 3.96 7.78
N PHE A 131 -3.84 5.26 8.00
CA PHE A 131 -2.92 6.29 7.51
C PHE A 131 -1.55 6.18 8.19
N LYS A 132 -1.52 5.98 9.52
CA LYS A 132 -0.29 5.85 10.31
C LYS A 132 0.51 4.63 9.90
N VAL A 133 -0.12 3.47 9.80
CA VAL A 133 0.49 2.21 9.32
C VAL A 133 1.04 2.38 7.90
N ALA A 134 0.25 2.91 6.98
CA ALA A 134 0.69 3.13 5.61
C ALA A 134 1.87 4.11 5.50
N SER A 135 1.95 5.13 6.39
CA SER A 135 3.06 6.08 6.42
C SER A 135 4.38 5.47 6.91
N LEU A 136 4.33 4.25 7.44
CA LEU A 136 5.49 3.47 7.86
C LEU A 136 5.86 2.36 6.88
N GLY A 137 4.92 1.92 6.05
CA GLY A 137 4.98 0.65 5.32
C GLY A 137 5.86 0.64 4.06
N GLY A 138 6.48 1.73 3.63
CA GLY A 138 7.40 1.74 2.49
C GLY A 138 6.76 1.40 1.14
N ARG A 139 5.44 1.66 0.95
CA ARG A 139 4.66 1.24 -0.21
C ARG A 139 4.08 2.42 -1.00
N ALA A 140 3.70 2.19 -2.27
CA ALA A 140 3.17 3.21 -3.19
C ALA A 140 1.77 3.76 -2.84
N ASP A 141 1.08 3.15 -1.87
CA ASP A 141 -0.34 3.37 -1.60
C ASP A 141 -0.70 4.83 -1.32
N LEU A 142 0.07 5.48 -0.45
CA LEU A 142 -0.18 6.89 -0.09
C LEU A 142 0.10 7.84 -1.24
N LEU A 143 1.13 7.56 -2.04
CA LEU A 143 1.47 8.40 -3.21
C LEU A 143 0.37 8.30 -4.26
N ALA A 144 -0.06 7.09 -4.59
CA ALA A 144 -1.12 6.84 -5.56
C ALA A 144 -2.46 7.44 -5.10
N ALA A 145 -2.83 7.25 -3.83
CA ALA A 145 -4.01 7.86 -3.23
C ALA A 145 -3.94 9.39 -3.24
N GLY A 146 -2.78 9.97 -2.92
CA GLY A 146 -2.55 11.42 -2.98
C GLY A 146 -2.80 11.98 -4.38
N CYS A 147 -2.27 11.33 -5.40
CA CYS A 147 -2.51 11.69 -6.80
C CYS A 147 -3.99 11.56 -7.18
N SER A 148 -4.69 10.51 -6.75
CA SER A 148 -6.11 10.33 -7.00
C SER A 148 -6.97 11.43 -6.34
N VAL A 149 -6.64 11.79 -5.11
CA VAL A 149 -7.33 12.89 -4.40
C VAL A 149 -7.06 14.24 -5.07
N LEU A 150 -5.84 14.48 -5.56
CA LEU A 150 -5.52 15.65 -6.40
C LEU A 150 -6.33 15.66 -7.70
N ALA A 151 -6.50 14.50 -8.35
CA ALA A 151 -7.31 14.40 -9.56
C ALA A 151 -8.78 14.76 -9.29
N VAL A 152 -9.36 14.27 -8.18
CA VAL A 152 -10.72 14.63 -7.76
C VAL A 152 -10.83 16.12 -7.45
N GLY A 153 -9.86 16.71 -6.75
CA GLY A 153 -9.81 18.14 -6.49
C GLY A 153 -9.74 18.99 -7.78
N ALA A 154 -8.94 18.54 -8.76
CA ALA A 154 -8.88 19.18 -10.08
C ALA A 154 -10.22 19.08 -10.82
N TRP A 155 -10.89 17.93 -10.75
CA TRP A 155 -12.22 17.76 -11.35
C TRP A 155 -13.28 18.64 -10.67
N LEU A 156 -13.22 18.81 -9.36
CA LEU A 156 -14.11 19.71 -8.62
C LEU A 156 -13.97 21.17 -9.07
N ARG A 157 -12.76 21.60 -9.46
CA ARG A 157 -12.49 22.95 -9.98
C ARG A 157 -12.84 23.11 -11.46
N ASP A 158 -12.60 22.09 -12.27
CA ASP A 158 -12.92 22.05 -13.71
C ASP A 158 -13.93 20.94 -13.98
N ARG A 159 -15.20 21.20 -13.69
CA ARG A 159 -16.28 20.22 -13.83
C ARG A 159 -16.52 19.75 -15.26
N GLU A 160 -16.11 20.54 -16.24
CA GLU A 160 -16.22 20.21 -17.66
C GLU A 160 -15.01 19.44 -18.19
N LEU A 161 -14.00 19.23 -17.33
CA LEU A 161 -12.76 18.53 -17.69
C LEU A 161 -12.09 19.11 -18.94
N LYS A 162 -12.10 20.44 -19.08
CA LYS A 162 -11.45 21.17 -20.19
C LYS A 162 -9.93 21.19 -20.06
N GLY A 163 -9.43 21.17 -18.82
CA GLY A 163 -8.00 21.15 -18.52
C GLY A 163 -7.37 19.77 -18.55
N TRP A 164 -6.05 19.73 -18.47
CA TRP A 164 -5.24 18.50 -18.39
C TRP A 164 -5.00 18.02 -16.95
N THR A 165 -5.21 18.90 -15.97
CA THR A 165 -4.77 18.69 -14.58
C THR A 165 -5.39 17.44 -13.94
N CYS A 166 -6.70 17.23 -14.13
CA CYS A 166 -7.38 16.04 -13.61
C CYS A 166 -6.80 14.76 -14.22
N ALA A 167 -6.64 14.74 -15.56
CA ALA A 167 -6.11 13.58 -16.27
C ALA A 167 -4.63 13.31 -15.90
N ALA A 168 -3.84 14.37 -15.71
CA ALA A 168 -2.43 14.26 -15.32
C ALA A 168 -2.27 13.63 -13.91
N PHE A 169 -3.02 14.13 -12.93
CA PHE A 169 -2.99 13.53 -11.59
C PHE A 169 -3.55 12.11 -11.55
N ALA A 170 -4.64 11.84 -12.29
CA ALA A 170 -5.18 10.49 -12.38
C ALA A 170 -4.18 9.51 -13.02
N ALA A 171 -3.49 9.92 -14.09
CA ALA A 171 -2.44 9.13 -14.72
C ALA A 171 -1.24 8.93 -13.79
N ALA A 172 -0.82 9.95 -13.04
CA ALA A 172 0.26 9.82 -12.06
C ALA A 172 -0.08 8.79 -10.96
N GLY A 173 -1.31 8.79 -10.45
CA GLY A 173 -1.78 7.78 -9.49
C GLY A 173 -1.74 6.37 -10.07
N TRP A 174 -2.26 6.19 -11.28
CA TRP A 174 -2.24 4.91 -11.99
C TRP A 174 -0.82 4.45 -12.33
N LEU A 175 0.06 5.35 -12.75
CA LEU A 175 1.46 5.05 -13.00
C LEU A 175 2.20 4.60 -11.74
N CYS A 176 1.83 5.08 -10.55
CA CYS A 176 2.40 4.63 -9.28
C CYS A 176 1.85 3.27 -8.83
N LYS A 177 0.56 3.05 -9.06
CA LYS A 177 -0.14 1.81 -8.66
C LYS A 177 -1.26 1.51 -9.65
N VAL A 178 -1.11 0.46 -10.44
CA VAL A 178 -2.04 0.14 -11.54
C VAL A 178 -3.48 -0.14 -11.09
N SER A 179 -3.68 -0.49 -9.81
CA SER A 179 -5.02 -0.64 -9.21
C SER A 179 -5.65 0.70 -8.80
N GLU A 180 -4.93 1.83 -8.89
CA GLU A 180 -5.49 3.15 -8.58
C GLU A 180 -6.23 3.71 -9.80
N VAL A 181 -7.43 3.18 -10.01
CA VAL A 181 -8.33 3.52 -11.12
C VAL A 181 -9.56 4.32 -10.68
N THR A 182 -9.57 4.81 -9.44
CA THR A 182 -10.70 5.51 -8.81
C THR A 182 -11.20 6.67 -9.66
N THR A 183 -10.36 7.63 -9.97
CA THR A 183 -10.75 8.81 -10.75
C THR A 183 -11.14 8.47 -12.19
N PRO A 184 -10.36 7.67 -12.95
CA PRO A 184 -10.77 7.25 -14.29
C PRO A 184 -12.14 6.58 -14.31
N LEU A 185 -12.38 5.62 -13.43
CA LEU A 185 -13.67 4.92 -13.37
C LEU A 185 -14.81 5.86 -12.95
N ALA A 186 -14.59 6.76 -11.98
CA ALA A 186 -15.61 7.71 -11.56
C ALA A 186 -16.02 8.65 -12.71
N VAL A 187 -15.06 9.16 -13.49
CA VAL A 187 -15.33 10.01 -14.66
C VAL A 187 -16.11 9.24 -15.72
N LEU A 188 -15.70 8.00 -16.03
CA LEU A 188 -16.37 7.17 -17.03
C LEU A 188 -17.78 6.80 -16.58
N CYS A 189 -18.00 6.40 -15.33
CA CYS A 189 -19.32 6.10 -14.79
C CYS A 189 -20.25 7.33 -14.87
N MET A 190 -19.76 8.51 -14.46
CA MET A 190 -20.56 9.74 -14.58
C MET A 190 -20.85 10.11 -16.04
N GLY A 191 -19.89 9.93 -16.93
CA GLY A 191 -20.06 10.16 -18.37
C GLY A 191 -21.10 9.22 -18.99
N ALA A 192 -21.11 7.96 -18.59
CA ALA A 192 -22.11 6.98 -19.05
C ALA A 192 -23.54 7.29 -18.58
N LEU A 193 -23.66 7.93 -17.40
CA LEU A 193 -24.96 8.35 -16.84
C LEU A 193 -25.39 9.75 -17.30
N ALA A 194 -24.48 10.52 -17.92
CA ALA A 194 -24.76 11.87 -18.38
C ALA A 194 -25.39 11.85 -19.79
N ARG A 195 -26.18 12.90 -20.09
CA ARG A 195 -26.69 13.12 -21.46
C ARG A 195 -25.58 13.52 -22.45
N ASP A 196 -24.48 14.07 -21.97
CA ASP A 196 -23.32 14.46 -22.75
C ASP A 196 -22.07 13.71 -22.26
N ALA A 197 -21.56 12.80 -23.07
CA ALA A 197 -20.36 12.01 -22.79
C ALA A 197 -19.04 12.75 -23.16
N ARG A 198 -19.10 13.91 -23.84
CA ARG A 198 -17.91 14.62 -24.33
C ARG A 198 -16.88 14.93 -23.24
N PRO A 199 -17.24 15.34 -22.00
CA PRO A 199 -16.27 15.55 -20.94
C PRO A 199 -15.52 14.25 -20.59
N ALA A 200 -16.21 13.11 -20.50
CA ALA A 200 -15.60 11.84 -20.17
C ALA A 200 -14.66 11.32 -21.29
N VAL A 201 -15.08 11.47 -22.55
CA VAL A 201 -14.22 11.13 -23.71
C VAL A 201 -12.96 11.99 -23.72
N ARG A 202 -13.11 13.31 -23.53
CA ARG A 202 -12.00 14.25 -23.48
C ARG A 202 -11.01 13.92 -22.36
N PHE A 203 -11.53 13.57 -21.19
CA PHE A 203 -10.73 13.09 -20.06
C PHE A 203 -9.99 11.79 -20.44
N ALA A 204 -10.69 10.79 -20.98
CA ALA A 204 -10.11 9.50 -21.32
C ALA A 204 -8.95 9.63 -22.32
N LEU A 205 -9.11 10.48 -23.35
CA LEU A 205 -8.05 10.76 -24.33
C LEU A 205 -6.83 11.41 -23.66
N ARG A 206 -7.05 12.41 -22.80
CA ARG A 206 -5.95 13.09 -22.09
C ARG A 206 -5.28 12.18 -21.09
N PHE A 207 -6.05 11.37 -20.35
CA PHE A 207 -5.51 10.37 -19.45
C PHE A 207 -4.61 9.39 -20.22
N ALA A 208 -5.09 8.85 -21.35
CA ALA A 208 -4.30 7.96 -22.18
C ALA A 208 -3.00 8.61 -22.68
N VAL A 209 -3.07 9.85 -23.17
CA VAL A 209 -1.88 10.59 -23.63
C VAL A 209 -0.87 10.77 -22.49
N VAL A 210 -1.31 11.22 -21.32
CA VAL A 210 -0.40 11.44 -20.18
C VAL A 210 0.15 10.11 -19.65
N ALA A 211 -0.68 9.06 -19.57
CA ALA A 211 -0.24 7.74 -19.15
C ALA A 211 0.81 7.15 -20.10
N LEU A 212 0.57 7.21 -21.41
CA LEU A 212 1.52 6.76 -22.42
C LEU A 212 2.81 7.59 -22.42
N ALA A 213 2.70 8.92 -22.31
CA ALA A 213 3.87 9.78 -22.18
C ALA A 213 4.68 9.48 -20.91
N GLY A 214 4.00 9.23 -19.78
CA GLY A 214 4.64 8.83 -18.54
C GLY A 214 5.37 7.50 -18.65
N VAL A 215 4.75 6.49 -19.27
CA VAL A 215 5.40 5.21 -19.57
C VAL A 215 6.63 5.44 -20.47
N ALA A 216 6.47 6.18 -21.57
CA ALA A 216 7.55 6.43 -22.52
C ALA A 216 8.73 7.17 -21.87
N LEU A 217 8.47 8.16 -21.03
CA LEU A 217 9.50 8.92 -20.30
C LEU A 217 10.32 8.04 -19.36
N MET A 218 9.71 6.97 -18.83
CA MET A 218 10.36 6.07 -17.89
C MET A 218 11.04 4.87 -18.58
N LEU A 219 10.79 4.60 -19.87
CA LEU A 219 11.39 3.48 -20.60
C LEU A 219 12.91 3.37 -20.50
N PRO A 220 13.70 4.48 -20.44
CA PRO A 220 15.14 4.39 -20.22
C PRO A 220 15.54 3.77 -18.87
N LEU A 221 14.62 3.77 -17.89
CA LEU A 221 14.85 3.30 -16.52
C LEU A 221 14.23 1.93 -16.24
N HIS A 222 13.37 1.43 -17.14
CA HIS A 222 12.68 0.14 -17.00
C HIS A 222 12.17 -0.37 -18.35
N SER A 223 11.68 -1.63 -18.38
CA SER A 223 11.04 -2.21 -19.57
C SER A 223 9.52 -2.11 -19.53
N LEU A 224 8.87 -2.20 -20.70
CA LEU A 224 7.41 -2.35 -20.79
C LEU A 224 6.90 -3.58 -20.05
N SER A 225 7.71 -4.64 -19.98
CA SER A 225 7.37 -5.86 -19.24
C SER A 225 7.15 -5.62 -17.75
N TRP A 226 7.74 -4.58 -17.16
CA TRP A 226 7.45 -4.20 -15.78
C TRP A 226 5.98 -3.79 -15.60
N TYR A 227 5.48 -2.84 -16.43
CA TYR A 227 4.06 -2.46 -16.39
C TYR A 227 3.14 -3.63 -16.71
N ALA A 228 3.47 -4.43 -17.73
CA ALA A 228 2.71 -5.61 -18.07
C ALA A 228 2.64 -6.61 -16.90
N SER A 229 3.75 -6.80 -16.18
CA SER A 229 3.82 -7.64 -14.99
C SER A 229 2.99 -7.07 -13.83
N ALA A 230 3.12 -5.78 -13.52
CA ALA A 230 2.33 -5.13 -12.47
C ALA A 230 0.83 -5.18 -12.78
N PHE A 231 0.46 -4.96 -14.04
CA PHE A 231 -0.92 -5.03 -14.51
C PHE A 231 -1.47 -6.46 -14.42
N SER A 232 -0.75 -7.46 -14.93
CA SER A 232 -1.18 -8.86 -14.90
C SER A 232 -1.30 -9.39 -13.47
N THR A 233 -0.35 -9.07 -12.60
CA THR A 233 -0.35 -9.50 -11.20
C THR A 233 -1.53 -8.89 -10.44
N THR A 234 -1.90 -7.63 -10.74
CA THR A 234 -2.96 -6.92 -10.02
C THR A 234 -4.36 -7.26 -10.53
N LEU A 235 -4.53 -7.38 -11.86
CA LEU A 235 -5.86 -7.52 -12.48
C LEU A 235 -6.23 -8.95 -12.86
N PHE A 236 -5.25 -9.81 -13.15
CA PHE A 236 -5.48 -11.18 -13.63
C PHE A 236 -5.15 -12.26 -12.60
N ALA A 237 -4.87 -11.91 -11.33
CA ALA A 237 -5.02 -12.91 -10.28
C ALA A 237 -6.44 -13.48 -10.41
N PRO A 238 -6.61 -14.81 -10.66
CA PRO A 238 -7.90 -15.37 -11.00
C PRO A 238 -8.90 -14.98 -9.92
N PRO A 239 -10.01 -14.27 -10.28
CA PRO A 239 -10.98 -13.88 -9.30
C PRO A 239 -11.59 -15.17 -8.74
N ASN A 240 -11.34 -15.45 -7.49
CA ASN A 240 -12.01 -16.54 -6.81
C ASN A 240 -13.47 -16.12 -6.62
N LEU A 241 -14.29 -16.37 -7.65
CA LEU A 241 -15.70 -16.00 -7.68
C LEU A 241 -16.53 -16.55 -6.52
N SER A 242 -16.03 -17.60 -5.83
CA SER A 242 -16.64 -18.13 -4.61
C SER A 242 -16.58 -17.16 -3.42
N ASN A 243 -15.75 -16.12 -3.48
CA ASN A 243 -15.53 -15.16 -2.38
C ASN A 243 -16.05 -13.75 -2.67
N LYS A 244 -17.08 -13.59 -3.52
CA LYS A 244 -17.64 -12.26 -3.86
C LYS A 244 -18.05 -11.41 -2.65
N LEU A 245 -18.53 -12.04 -1.58
CA LEU A 245 -18.91 -11.36 -0.34
C LEU A 245 -17.73 -11.06 0.59
N ARG A 246 -16.54 -11.59 0.30
CA ARG A 246 -15.38 -11.37 1.16
C ARG A 246 -14.97 -9.92 1.20
N GLY A 247 -14.91 -9.22 0.07
CA GLY A 247 -14.51 -7.82 0.04
C GLY A 247 -15.37 -6.92 0.90
N PRO A 248 -16.70 -6.92 0.76
CA PRO A 248 -17.60 -6.20 1.66
C PRO A 248 -17.45 -6.61 3.13
N ALA A 249 -17.32 -7.90 3.43
CA ALA A 249 -17.14 -8.40 4.78
C ALA A 249 -15.82 -7.93 5.41
N GLU A 250 -14.72 -7.94 4.65
CA GLU A 250 -13.41 -7.43 5.11
C GLU A 250 -13.46 -5.93 5.38
N VAL A 251 -14.12 -5.15 4.52
CA VAL A 251 -14.32 -3.70 4.75
C VAL A 251 -15.11 -3.46 6.04
N LEU A 252 -16.23 -4.16 6.22
CA LEU A 252 -17.06 -4.00 7.43
C LEU A 252 -16.30 -4.46 8.67
N ARG A 253 -15.59 -5.58 8.62
CA ARG A 253 -14.76 -6.06 9.71
C ARG A 253 -13.70 -5.05 10.10
N TYR A 254 -13.01 -4.48 9.11
CA TYR A 254 -11.94 -3.51 9.34
C TYR A 254 -12.48 -2.19 9.91
N ILE A 255 -13.57 -1.66 9.35
CA ILE A 255 -14.24 -0.47 9.89
C ILE A 255 -14.70 -0.73 11.33
N GLY A 256 -15.28 -1.89 11.62
CA GLY A 256 -15.74 -2.25 12.96
C GLY A 256 -14.60 -2.48 13.98
N SER A 257 -13.38 -2.75 13.51
CA SER A 257 -12.21 -2.95 14.37
C SER A 257 -11.61 -1.64 14.91
N PHE A 258 -11.95 -0.48 14.30
CA PHE A 258 -11.36 0.80 14.63
C PHE A 258 -12.45 1.89 14.75
N ALA A 259 -12.62 2.44 15.95
CA ALA A 259 -13.65 3.44 16.22
C ALA A 259 -13.52 4.71 15.36
N GLU A 260 -12.29 5.12 15.04
CA GLU A 260 -12.03 6.26 14.17
C GLU A 260 -12.44 6.00 12.72
N LEU A 261 -12.29 4.77 12.21
CA LEU A 261 -12.77 4.40 10.87
C LEU A 261 -14.29 4.34 10.83
N ALA A 262 -14.93 3.83 11.89
CA ALA A 262 -16.37 3.85 12.02
C ALA A 262 -16.90 5.30 12.05
N LEU A 263 -16.24 6.19 12.78
CA LEU A 263 -16.57 7.62 12.79
C LEU A 263 -16.46 8.24 11.40
N VAL A 264 -15.35 8.01 10.68
CA VAL A 264 -15.16 8.51 9.30
C VAL A 264 -16.26 7.97 8.40
N ALA A 265 -16.59 6.68 8.49
CA ALA A 265 -17.63 6.05 7.67
C ALA A 265 -19.01 6.68 7.94
N VAL A 266 -19.40 6.86 9.21
CA VAL A 266 -20.66 7.50 9.58
C VAL A 266 -20.74 8.94 9.08
N MET A 267 -19.67 9.72 9.28
CA MET A 267 -19.62 11.10 8.81
C MET A 267 -19.66 11.20 7.28
N ALA A 268 -18.94 10.29 6.58
CA ALA A 268 -18.96 10.25 5.12
C ALA A 268 -20.34 9.86 4.58
N VAL A 269 -21.00 8.86 5.15
CA VAL A 269 -22.36 8.46 4.74
C VAL A 269 -23.33 9.63 4.95
N SER A 270 -23.27 10.29 6.11
CA SER A 270 -24.09 11.47 6.39
C SER A 270 -23.85 12.58 5.36
N ALA A 271 -22.58 12.84 5.01
CA ALA A 271 -22.21 13.82 4.00
C ALA A 271 -22.71 13.44 2.60
N LEU A 272 -22.61 12.16 2.23
CA LEU A 272 -23.06 11.67 0.91
C LEU A 272 -24.59 11.75 0.73
N LEU A 273 -25.35 11.84 1.83
CA LEU A 273 -26.80 12.07 1.80
C LEU A 273 -27.16 13.56 1.62
N GLU A 274 -26.22 14.48 1.83
CA GLU A 274 -26.46 15.91 1.66
C GLU A 274 -26.82 16.25 0.19
N PRO A 275 -27.89 17.04 -0.04
CA PRO A 275 -28.33 17.40 -1.38
C PRO A 275 -27.23 18.08 -2.21
N ALA A 276 -26.38 18.89 -1.57
CA ALA A 276 -25.27 19.60 -2.21
C ALA A 276 -24.25 18.65 -2.85
N LEU A 277 -24.08 17.44 -2.33
CA LEU A 277 -23.14 16.45 -2.84
C LEU A 277 -23.74 15.47 -3.85
N ARG A 278 -25.07 15.49 -4.09
CA ARG A 278 -25.75 14.49 -4.95
C ARG A 278 -25.15 14.37 -6.36
N ARG A 279 -24.73 15.49 -6.96
CA ARG A 279 -24.14 15.56 -8.30
C ARG A 279 -22.67 15.94 -8.27
N SER A 280 -22.02 15.80 -7.13
CA SER A 280 -20.61 16.15 -6.97
C SER A 280 -19.71 15.02 -7.48
N PRO A 281 -18.62 15.32 -8.22
CA PRO A 281 -17.53 14.39 -8.50
C PRO A 281 -17.01 13.66 -7.26
N LEU A 282 -17.03 14.33 -6.11
CA LEU A 282 -16.57 13.78 -4.84
C LEU A 282 -17.39 12.57 -4.41
N ARG A 283 -18.73 12.62 -4.55
CA ARG A 283 -19.61 11.50 -4.21
C ARG A 283 -19.34 10.27 -5.08
N SER A 284 -19.29 10.46 -6.39
CA SER A 284 -19.02 9.35 -7.32
C SER A 284 -17.63 8.76 -7.12
N SER A 285 -16.61 9.60 -6.90
CA SER A 285 -15.26 9.14 -6.64
C SER A 285 -15.14 8.35 -5.32
N THR A 286 -15.82 8.80 -4.26
CA THR A 286 -15.86 8.06 -2.97
C THR A 286 -16.54 6.70 -3.12
N ALA A 287 -17.67 6.65 -3.82
CA ALA A 287 -18.38 5.39 -4.08
C ALA A 287 -17.53 4.43 -4.93
N VAL A 288 -16.90 4.93 -5.99
CA VAL A 288 -16.01 4.12 -6.85
C VAL A 288 -14.78 3.65 -6.06
N ALA A 289 -14.14 4.51 -5.26
CA ALA A 289 -13.01 4.12 -4.43
C ALA A 289 -13.36 2.95 -3.49
N LEU A 290 -14.51 3.04 -2.83
CA LEU A 290 -15.01 1.96 -1.96
C LEU A 290 -15.27 0.68 -2.76
N THR A 291 -15.91 0.78 -3.94
CA THR A 291 -16.20 -0.37 -4.80
C THR A 291 -14.90 -1.05 -5.28
N VAL A 292 -13.91 -0.27 -5.71
CA VAL A 292 -12.59 -0.78 -6.11
C VAL A 292 -11.91 -1.47 -4.93
N ALA A 293 -11.91 -0.84 -3.75
CA ALA A 293 -11.32 -1.44 -2.55
C ALA A 293 -12.01 -2.78 -2.18
N MET A 294 -13.35 -2.84 -2.22
CA MET A 294 -14.09 -4.09 -1.99
C MET A 294 -13.74 -5.16 -3.02
N ALA A 295 -13.62 -4.79 -4.30
CA ALA A 295 -13.26 -5.72 -5.36
C ALA A 295 -11.84 -6.29 -5.18
N VAL A 296 -10.88 -5.45 -4.77
CA VAL A 296 -9.50 -5.89 -4.52
C VAL A 296 -9.42 -6.73 -3.25
N LEU A 297 -10.08 -6.34 -2.16
CA LEU A 297 -10.12 -7.08 -0.89
C LEU A 297 -10.87 -8.43 -0.98
N ALA A 298 -11.61 -8.68 -2.05
CA ALA A 298 -12.15 -9.99 -2.34
C ALA A 298 -11.06 -11.03 -2.64
N ASN A 299 -9.87 -10.60 -3.08
CA ASN A 299 -8.74 -11.48 -3.31
C ASN A 299 -8.03 -11.83 -2.00
N ARG A 300 -7.61 -13.11 -1.84
CA ARG A 300 -6.77 -13.53 -0.73
C ARG A 300 -5.41 -12.85 -0.82
N GLY A 301 -4.92 -12.31 0.28
CA GLY A 301 -3.65 -11.61 0.34
C GLY A 301 -3.70 -10.12 0.03
N ALA A 302 -4.85 -9.57 -0.39
CA ALA A 302 -5.03 -8.13 -0.44
C ALA A 302 -5.14 -7.55 0.97
N ASP A 303 -4.38 -6.49 1.23
CA ASP A 303 -4.32 -5.80 2.52
C ASP A 303 -5.24 -4.57 2.52
N HIS A 304 -5.58 -4.07 3.71
CA HIS A 304 -6.48 -2.93 3.92
C HIS A 304 -5.96 -1.59 3.39
N ASN A 305 -4.68 -1.52 2.98
CA ASN A 305 -4.09 -0.35 2.31
C ASN A 305 -4.86 0.13 1.07
N HIS A 306 -5.64 -0.74 0.44
CA HIS A 306 -6.55 -0.38 -0.66
C HIS A 306 -7.70 0.56 -0.23
N LEU A 307 -7.96 0.68 1.07
CA LEU A 307 -8.95 1.63 1.62
C LEU A 307 -8.41 3.07 1.79
N ILE A 308 -7.13 3.34 1.56
CA ILE A 308 -6.51 4.66 1.80
C ILE A 308 -7.17 5.76 0.96
N THR A 309 -7.40 5.51 -0.33
CA THR A 309 -8.09 6.47 -1.22
C THR A 309 -9.52 6.70 -0.75
N THR A 310 -10.22 5.65 -0.35
CA THR A 310 -11.58 5.74 0.22
C THR A 310 -11.58 6.57 1.51
N LEU A 311 -10.65 6.30 2.43
CA LEU A 311 -10.49 7.05 3.68
C LEU A 311 -10.29 8.56 3.41
N ALA A 312 -9.38 8.89 2.49
CA ALA A 312 -9.08 10.28 2.18
C ALA A 312 -10.29 11.02 1.58
N LEU A 313 -10.98 10.41 0.61
CA LEU A 313 -12.18 10.99 0.00
C LEU A 313 -13.37 11.07 0.99
N ALA A 314 -13.53 10.06 1.85
CA ALA A 314 -14.51 10.06 2.92
C ALA A 314 -14.24 11.20 3.93
N GLY A 315 -12.98 11.41 4.30
CA GLY A 315 -12.56 12.54 5.13
C GLY A 315 -12.87 13.89 4.47
N VAL A 316 -12.65 14.02 3.15
CA VAL A 316 -13.02 15.23 2.38
C VAL A 316 -14.55 15.43 2.40
N CYS A 317 -15.35 14.37 2.17
CA CYS A 317 -16.81 14.44 2.26
C CYS A 317 -17.26 14.95 3.64
N ALA A 318 -16.72 14.36 4.71
CA ALA A 318 -17.03 14.75 6.09
C ALA A 318 -16.69 16.22 6.37
N GLY A 319 -15.54 16.69 5.87
CA GLY A 319 -15.14 18.10 6.00
C GLY A 319 -16.05 19.07 5.26
N VAL A 320 -16.51 18.70 4.06
CA VAL A 320 -17.47 19.53 3.29
C VAL A 320 -18.80 19.65 4.02
N ALA A 321 -19.32 18.54 4.56
CA ALA A 321 -20.60 18.52 5.27
C ALA A 321 -20.50 19.05 6.72
N TRP A 322 -19.30 19.37 7.20
CA TRP A 322 -19.08 19.79 8.60
C TRP A 322 -19.97 20.94 9.05
N GLU A 323 -20.19 21.91 8.18
CA GLU A 323 -20.99 23.11 8.50
C GLU A 323 -22.50 22.91 8.32
N THR A 324 -22.93 21.98 7.49
CA THR A 324 -24.32 21.81 7.06
C THR A 324 -25.04 20.68 7.77
N SER A 325 -24.28 19.74 8.36
CA SER A 325 -24.87 18.56 9.00
C SER A 325 -25.69 18.91 10.25
N ALA A 326 -26.93 18.44 10.29
CA ALA A 326 -27.80 18.52 11.50
C ALA A 326 -27.19 17.76 12.70
N ALA A 327 -26.32 16.75 12.42
CA ALA A 327 -25.61 15.98 13.43
C ALA A 327 -24.29 16.63 13.91
N ARG A 328 -24.03 17.89 13.53
CA ARG A 328 -22.76 18.60 13.79
C ARG A 328 -22.32 18.58 15.25
N THR A 329 -23.25 18.75 16.19
CA THR A 329 -22.90 18.73 17.63
C THR A 329 -22.47 17.34 18.08
N PHE A 330 -23.17 16.29 17.63
CA PHE A 330 -22.79 14.92 17.91
C PHE A 330 -21.43 14.58 17.24
N ALA A 331 -21.25 14.97 15.98
CA ALA A 331 -19.99 14.79 15.27
C ALA A 331 -18.82 15.50 15.98
N LEU A 332 -19.02 16.70 16.50
CA LEU A 332 -18.00 17.41 17.27
C LEU A 332 -17.60 16.64 18.54
N VAL A 333 -18.58 16.18 19.32
CA VAL A 333 -18.29 15.39 20.54
C VAL A 333 -17.56 14.09 20.17
N ALA A 334 -18.01 13.39 19.12
CA ALA A 334 -17.38 12.18 18.67
C ALA A 334 -15.92 12.42 18.20
N VAL A 335 -15.67 13.48 17.43
CA VAL A 335 -14.33 13.88 17.00
C VAL A 335 -13.42 14.20 18.19
N LEU A 336 -13.94 14.91 19.19
CA LEU A 336 -13.18 15.30 20.39
C LEU A 336 -12.83 14.12 21.32
N ILE A 337 -13.59 13.04 21.27
CA ILE A 337 -13.37 11.86 22.13
C ILE A 337 -12.63 10.75 21.34
N VAL A 338 -13.18 10.38 20.19
CA VAL A 338 -12.70 9.20 19.44
C VAL A 338 -11.31 9.41 18.86
N LEU A 339 -11.04 10.58 18.24
CA LEU A 339 -9.76 10.77 17.57
C LEU A 339 -8.57 10.87 18.54
N PRO A 340 -8.62 11.62 19.65
CA PRO A 340 -7.55 11.60 20.65
C PRO A 340 -7.33 10.22 21.28
N ALA A 341 -8.42 9.47 21.56
CA ALA A 341 -8.32 8.11 22.09
C ALA A 341 -7.64 7.15 21.10
N ALA A 342 -8.00 7.22 19.81
CA ALA A 342 -7.35 6.47 18.75
C ALA A 342 -5.85 6.83 18.63
N CYS A 343 -5.52 8.12 18.64
CA CYS A 343 -4.14 8.58 18.61
C CYS A 343 -3.33 8.04 19.79
N TRP A 344 -3.90 8.08 21.00
CA TRP A 344 -3.26 7.55 22.20
C TRP A 344 -3.01 6.04 22.10
N ARG A 345 -4.05 5.28 21.71
CA ARG A 345 -3.94 3.82 21.47
C ARG A 345 -2.80 3.50 20.51
N ASP A 346 -2.74 4.20 19.37
CA ASP A 346 -1.79 3.92 18.31
C ASP A 346 -0.36 4.28 18.72
N VAL A 347 -0.15 5.42 19.40
CA VAL A 347 1.17 5.78 19.94
C VAL A 347 1.69 4.71 20.89
N TRP A 348 0.83 4.18 21.77
CA TRP A 348 1.19 3.10 22.68
C TRP A 348 1.46 1.78 21.98
N ALA A 349 0.63 1.41 21.00
CA ALA A 349 0.81 0.18 20.22
C ALA A 349 2.15 0.22 19.47
N HIS A 350 2.42 1.30 18.73
CA HIS A 350 3.66 1.42 17.96
C HIS A 350 4.89 1.56 18.86
N ALA A 351 4.77 2.20 20.04
CA ALA A 351 5.86 2.23 21.01
C ALA A 351 6.25 0.83 21.49
N ARG A 352 5.25 -0.03 21.75
CA ARG A 352 5.50 -1.43 22.12
C ARG A 352 6.10 -2.24 20.98
N TYR A 353 5.58 -2.07 19.76
CA TYR A 353 6.14 -2.75 18.58
C TYR A 353 7.58 -2.31 18.28
N ALA A 354 7.87 -1.02 18.36
CA ALA A 354 9.22 -0.52 18.14
C ALA A 354 10.22 -0.94 19.24
N ALA A 355 9.75 -1.20 20.46
CA ALA A 355 10.55 -1.69 21.57
C ALA A 355 10.60 -3.24 21.64
N ALA A 356 9.85 -3.96 20.80
CA ALA A 356 9.82 -5.40 20.81
C ALA A 356 11.19 -5.98 20.43
N PRO A 357 11.60 -7.11 21.04
CA PRO A 357 12.76 -7.86 20.56
C PRO A 357 12.60 -8.18 19.06
N GLY A 358 13.65 -7.98 18.29
CA GLY A 358 13.61 -8.23 16.84
C GLY A 358 13.04 -7.09 15.99
N ALA A 359 12.49 -5.99 16.55
CA ALA A 359 11.98 -4.87 15.77
C ALA A 359 13.02 -4.25 14.81
N ARG A 360 14.31 -4.38 15.13
CA ARG A 360 15.44 -3.93 14.29
C ARG A 360 15.97 -5.00 13.35
N ARG A 361 15.53 -6.25 13.50
CA ARG A 361 15.97 -7.39 12.67
C ARG A 361 17.49 -7.60 12.59
N GLU A 362 18.23 -7.17 13.63
CA GLU A 362 19.70 -7.19 13.61
C GLU A 362 20.26 -8.60 13.51
N GLN A 363 19.66 -9.57 14.24
CA GLN A 363 20.15 -10.95 14.27
C GLN A 363 19.89 -11.67 12.94
N VAL A 364 18.69 -11.55 12.38
CA VAL A 364 18.36 -12.22 11.11
C VAL A 364 19.15 -11.61 9.96
N ILE A 365 19.35 -10.28 9.93
CA ILE A 365 20.18 -9.60 8.94
C ILE A 365 21.66 -10.04 9.08
N ALA A 366 22.16 -10.15 10.31
CA ALA A 366 23.52 -10.63 10.57
C ALA A 366 23.69 -12.09 10.14
N ALA A 367 22.71 -12.95 10.43
CA ALA A 367 22.73 -14.35 10.00
C ALA A 367 22.75 -14.48 8.47
N ALA A 368 21.90 -13.72 7.77
CA ALA A 368 21.87 -13.70 6.32
C ALA A 368 23.20 -13.15 5.71
N ARG A 369 23.80 -12.15 6.36
CA ARG A 369 25.08 -11.56 5.92
C ARG A 369 26.26 -12.51 6.12
N ALA A 370 26.29 -13.22 7.25
CA ALA A 370 27.38 -14.13 7.60
C ALA A 370 27.36 -15.44 6.81
N GLU A 371 26.22 -15.81 6.18
CA GLU A 371 26.11 -17.05 5.44
C GLU A 371 26.90 -16.96 4.11
N PRO A 372 27.94 -17.79 3.87
CA PRO A 372 28.72 -17.71 2.66
C PRO A 372 27.99 -18.25 1.42
N GLY A 373 27.03 -19.15 1.61
CA GLY A 373 26.26 -19.79 0.54
C GLY A 373 25.03 -18.99 0.09
N PRO A 374 24.26 -19.54 -0.86
CA PRO A 374 23.01 -18.95 -1.32
C PRO A 374 21.96 -18.87 -0.18
N VAL A 375 21.25 -17.76 -0.12
CA VAL A 375 20.20 -17.53 0.88
C VAL A 375 18.86 -17.22 0.20
N LEU A 376 17.81 -17.91 0.61
CA LEU A 376 16.42 -17.59 0.26
C LEU A 376 15.75 -16.97 1.48
N ALA A 377 15.14 -15.81 1.33
CA ALA A 377 14.35 -15.18 2.38
C ALA A 377 12.93 -14.92 1.91
N GLU A 378 11.95 -15.22 2.76
CA GLU A 378 10.54 -14.90 2.52
C GLU A 378 10.32 -13.38 2.45
N ASP A 379 10.94 -12.62 3.36
CA ASP A 379 11.01 -11.17 3.25
C ASP A 379 12.33 -10.75 2.55
N PRO A 380 12.25 -10.27 1.31
CA PRO A 380 13.44 -9.84 0.56
C PRO A 380 14.24 -8.71 1.22
N LEU A 381 13.61 -7.91 2.11
CA LEU A 381 14.28 -6.84 2.85
C LEU A 381 15.43 -7.35 3.71
N VAL A 382 15.32 -8.56 4.26
CA VAL A 382 16.38 -9.17 5.06
C VAL A 382 17.66 -9.31 4.23
N LEU A 383 17.53 -9.77 2.98
CA LEU A 383 18.68 -9.94 2.08
C LEU A 383 19.28 -8.60 1.65
N LEU A 384 18.42 -7.64 1.26
CA LEU A 384 18.89 -6.33 0.82
C LEU A 384 19.57 -5.56 1.98
N ALA A 385 19.06 -5.68 3.20
CA ALA A 385 19.69 -5.10 4.39
C ALA A 385 21.01 -5.82 4.76
N ALA A 386 21.13 -7.10 4.42
CA ALA A 386 22.37 -7.86 4.55
C ALA A 386 23.41 -7.53 3.46
N GLY A 387 23.09 -6.69 2.47
CA GLY A 387 23.93 -6.37 1.33
C GLY A 387 23.93 -7.48 0.26
N ARG A 388 22.88 -8.31 0.23
CA ARG A 388 22.72 -9.42 -0.70
C ARG A 388 21.55 -9.17 -1.65
N ARG A 389 21.59 -9.74 -2.82
CA ARG A 389 20.47 -9.70 -3.77
C ARG A 389 19.42 -10.74 -3.41
N SER A 390 18.17 -10.43 -3.65
CA SER A 390 17.08 -11.37 -3.44
C SER A 390 16.82 -12.20 -4.71
N PRO A 391 16.71 -13.53 -4.61
CA PRO A 391 16.37 -14.39 -5.75
C PRO A 391 14.89 -14.30 -6.13
N ILE A 392 14.08 -13.68 -5.28
CA ILE A 392 12.64 -13.48 -5.49
C ILE A 392 12.24 -12.02 -5.28
N THR A 393 11.18 -11.58 -5.95
CA THR A 393 10.61 -10.26 -5.74
C THR A 393 9.59 -10.27 -4.61
N ASP A 394 8.73 -11.30 -4.59
CA ASP A 394 7.59 -11.42 -3.68
C ASP A 394 7.16 -12.90 -3.58
N PRO A 395 7.01 -13.48 -2.37
CA PRO A 395 6.66 -14.89 -2.21
C PRO A 395 5.24 -15.23 -2.67
N ALA A 396 4.28 -14.30 -2.59
CA ALA A 396 2.92 -14.51 -3.06
C ALA A 396 2.86 -14.50 -4.60
N THR A 397 3.60 -13.60 -5.23
CA THR A 397 3.76 -13.57 -6.70
C THR A 397 4.48 -14.82 -7.18
N LEU A 398 5.52 -15.27 -6.49
CA LEU A 398 6.23 -16.53 -6.79
C LEU A 398 5.25 -17.71 -6.81
N ARG A 399 4.42 -17.84 -5.76
CA ARG A 399 3.39 -18.89 -5.68
C ARG A 399 2.43 -18.82 -6.86
N SER A 400 1.87 -17.64 -7.14
CA SER A 400 0.89 -17.47 -8.21
C SER A 400 1.46 -17.84 -9.58
N ARG A 401 2.72 -17.51 -9.84
CA ARG A 401 3.41 -17.85 -11.08
C ARG A 401 3.79 -19.33 -11.15
N ALA A 402 4.20 -19.94 -10.05
CA ALA A 402 4.45 -21.38 -9.99
C ALA A 402 3.18 -22.17 -10.32
N LEU A 403 2.01 -21.77 -9.82
CA LEU A 403 0.71 -22.35 -10.15
C LEU A 403 0.33 -22.13 -11.62
N ALA A 404 0.76 -21.03 -12.23
CA ALA A 404 0.55 -20.75 -13.66
C ALA A 404 1.59 -21.47 -14.57
N GLY A 405 2.53 -22.24 -14.00
CA GLY A 405 3.53 -22.97 -14.76
C GLY A 405 4.73 -22.14 -15.24
N ASP A 406 4.97 -20.94 -14.64
CA ASP A 406 6.15 -20.12 -15.00
C ASP A 406 7.44 -20.86 -14.64
N PRO A 407 8.33 -21.16 -15.63
CA PRO A 407 9.54 -21.95 -15.41
C PRO A 407 10.50 -21.30 -14.38
N ARG A 408 10.50 -19.97 -14.28
CA ARG A 408 11.37 -19.25 -13.33
C ARG A 408 10.91 -19.47 -11.89
N ALA A 409 9.59 -19.48 -11.67
CA ALA A 409 9.03 -19.79 -10.36
C ALA A 409 9.26 -21.25 -9.98
N GLN A 410 9.16 -22.16 -10.96
CA GLN A 410 9.45 -23.59 -10.77
C GLN A 410 10.94 -23.82 -10.44
N ARG A 411 11.86 -23.00 -10.98
CA ARG A 411 13.30 -23.08 -10.66
C ARG A 411 13.53 -22.97 -9.15
N ILE A 412 12.88 -22.04 -8.45
CA ILE A 412 13.04 -21.89 -7.00
C ILE A 412 12.62 -23.18 -6.27
N ALA A 413 11.57 -23.85 -6.74
CA ALA A 413 11.15 -25.14 -6.19
C ALA A 413 12.17 -26.25 -6.43
N VAL A 414 12.75 -26.33 -7.63
CA VAL A 414 13.83 -27.27 -7.99
C VAL A 414 15.07 -27.01 -7.15
N GLU A 415 15.54 -25.78 -7.09
CA GLU A 415 16.71 -25.38 -6.29
C GLU A 415 16.50 -25.71 -4.80
N THR A 416 15.26 -25.58 -4.30
CA THR A 416 14.92 -25.99 -2.92
C THR A 416 14.98 -27.51 -2.77
N ALA A 417 14.48 -28.27 -3.76
CA ALA A 417 14.54 -29.73 -3.74
C ALA A 417 16.00 -30.25 -3.80
N GLU A 418 16.86 -29.60 -4.55
CA GLU A 418 18.29 -29.89 -4.68
C GLU A 418 19.13 -29.42 -3.49
N ARG A 419 18.50 -28.79 -2.48
CA ARG A 419 19.18 -28.22 -1.29
C ARG A 419 20.22 -27.14 -1.65
N HIS A 420 19.94 -26.37 -2.68
CA HIS A 420 20.82 -25.30 -3.15
C HIS A 420 21.02 -24.19 -2.10
N TRP A 421 20.00 -23.91 -1.29
CA TRP A 421 20.03 -22.84 -0.30
C TRP A 421 20.80 -23.26 0.95
N ALA A 422 21.88 -22.56 1.28
CA ALA A 422 22.62 -22.79 2.51
C ALA A 422 21.83 -22.30 3.76
N LEU A 423 20.97 -21.30 3.56
CA LEU A 423 20.07 -20.77 4.58
C LEU A 423 18.73 -20.38 3.92
N ILE A 424 17.63 -20.79 4.57
CA ILE A 424 16.28 -20.28 4.25
C ILE A 424 15.75 -19.56 5.47
N VAL A 425 15.21 -18.33 5.25
CA VAL A 425 14.67 -17.44 6.28
C VAL A 425 13.18 -17.28 6.04
N LEU A 426 12.35 -17.69 6.98
CA LEU A 426 10.89 -17.65 6.91
C LEU A 426 10.30 -16.71 7.96
N GLU A 427 9.24 -15.97 7.63
CA GLU A 427 8.51 -15.09 8.57
C GLU A 427 7.78 -15.87 9.67
N THR A 428 7.48 -17.17 9.43
CA THR A 428 6.85 -18.06 10.40
C THR A 428 7.40 -19.47 10.24
N ASP A 429 7.03 -20.38 11.15
CA ASP A 429 7.44 -21.77 11.06
C ASP A 429 6.90 -22.46 9.80
N ALA A 430 7.74 -23.28 9.13
CA ALA A 430 7.36 -24.05 7.94
C ALA A 430 6.16 -24.99 8.18
N ALA A 431 5.84 -25.30 9.44
CA ALA A 431 4.67 -26.07 9.82
C ALA A 431 3.35 -25.29 9.68
N ASN A 432 3.39 -23.96 9.49
CA ASN A 432 2.20 -23.15 9.20
C ASN A 432 1.71 -23.39 7.76
N GLU A 433 1.10 -24.55 7.54
CA GLU A 433 0.69 -25.00 6.20
C GLU A 433 -0.30 -24.03 5.52
N ALA A 434 -1.25 -23.49 6.29
CA ALA A 434 -2.26 -22.59 5.73
C ALA A 434 -1.64 -21.31 5.19
N TRP A 435 -0.64 -20.74 5.89
CA TRP A 435 0.08 -19.56 5.46
C TRP A 435 0.79 -19.80 4.13
N TYR A 436 1.57 -20.88 4.04
CA TYR A 436 2.42 -21.14 2.87
C TYR A 436 1.62 -21.68 1.68
N ARG A 437 0.69 -22.62 1.88
CA ARG A 437 -0.12 -23.18 0.80
C ARG A 437 -1.03 -22.14 0.18
N ASP A 438 -1.68 -21.31 1.02
CA ASP A 438 -2.75 -20.43 0.56
C ASP A 438 -2.24 -19.02 0.22
N PHE A 439 -1.09 -18.61 0.73
CA PHE A 439 -0.61 -17.24 0.60
C PHE A 439 0.82 -17.12 0.08
N HIS A 440 1.85 -17.70 0.73
CA HIS A 440 3.25 -17.56 0.34
C HIS A 440 3.86 -18.88 -0.16
N PHE A 441 4.82 -18.81 -1.06
CA PHE A 441 5.61 -19.90 -1.64
C PHE A 441 4.80 -21.02 -2.31
N GLY A 442 3.72 -21.53 -1.71
CA GLY A 442 2.95 -22.68 -2.17
C GLY A 442 3.65 -24.01 -1.91
N ASP A 443 2.91 -25.09 -2.16
CA ASP A 443 3.38 -26.45 -1.90
C ASP A 443 4.61 -26.82 -2.72
N ALA A 444 4.76 -26.26 -3.93
CA ALA A 444 5.89 -26.52 -4.81
C ALA A 444 7.25 -26.20 -4.16
N VAL A 445 7.35 -25.16 -3.34
CA VAL A 445 8.57 -24.79 -2.61
C VAL A 445 8.55 -25.42 -1.20
N MET A 446 7.38 -25.44 -0.52
CA MET A 446 7.32 -25.82 0.88
C MET A 446 7.45 -27.31 1.12
N GLN A 447 6.98 -28.18 0.20
CA GLN A 447 7.18 -29.64 0.36
C GLN A 447 8.66 -30.01 0.27
N PRO A 448 9.44 -29.60 -0.75
CA PRO A 448 10.88 -29.81 -0.76
C PRO A 448 11.61 -29.21 0.45
N LEU A 449 11.20 -28.03 0.92
CA LEU A 449 11.79 -27.41 2.11
C LEU A 449 11.62 -28.31 3.33
N ARG A 450 10.41 -28.76 3.62
CA ARG A 450 10.12 -29.64 4.79
C ARG A 450 10.86 -30.98 4.69
N ALA A 451 11.02 -31.51 3.48
CA ALA A 451 11.74 -32.76 3.25
C ALA A 451 13.26 -32.61 3.36
N GLY A 452 13.82 -31.52 2.81
CA GLY A 452 15.25 -31.34 2.61
C GLY A 452 15.96 -30.49 3.66
N TYR A 453 15.22 -29.74 4.46
CA TYR A 453 15.77 -28.79 5.42
C TYR A 453 15.31 -29.08 6.84
N GLU A 454 16.09 -28.65 7.80
CA GLU A 454 15.76 -28.70 9.23
C GLU A 454 15.84 -27.30 9.85
N ARG A 455 15.04 -27.08 10.88
CA ARG A 455 15.06 -25.82 11.63
C ARG A 455 16.37 -25.69 12.40
N ALA A 456 17.14 -24.67 12.08
CA ALA A 456 18.43 -24.38 12.70
C ALA A 456 18.33 -23.39 13.88
N GLY A 457 17.17 -22.71 14.03
CA GLY A 457 16.93 -21.76 15.10
C GLY A 457 15.97 -20.65 14.70
N ASP A 458 15.96 -19.59 15.53
CA ASP A 458 15.18 -18.38 15.31
C ASP A 458 16.06 -17.15 15.46
N ALA A 459 15.76 -16.10 14.70
CA ALA A 459 16.40 -14.81 14.80
C ALA A 459 15.35 -13.70 14.55
N ASP A 460 15.16 -12.83 15.54
CA ASP A 460 14.24 -11.70 15.46
C ASP A 460 12.80 -12.07 15.06
N GLY A 461 12.34 -13.29 15.44
CA GLY A 461 11.02 -13.80 15.08
C GLY A 461 10.96 -14.54 13.74
N PHE A 462 12.05 -14.59 12.99
CA PHE A 462 12.17 -15.38 11.77
C PHE A 462 12.67 -16.77 12.08
N ALA A 463 12.09 -17.79 11.43
CA ALA A 463 12.56 -19.17 11.51
C ALA A 463 13.67 -19.41 10.48
N LEU A 464 14.78 -19.98 10.93
CA LEU A 464 15.96 -20.27 10.11
C LEU A 464 16.01 -21.76 9.80
N TYR A 465 16.24 -22.09 8.52
CA TYR A 465 16.34 -23.48 8.06
C TYR A 465 17.65 -23.70 7.32
N ARG A 466 18.28 -24.87 7.55
CA ARG A 466 19.50 -25.30 6.87
C ARG A 466 19.29 -26.67 6.21
N PRO A 467 20.05 -27.01 5.16
CA PRO A 467 19.97 -28.34 4.57
C PRO A 467 20.25 -29.42 5.62
N ARG A 468 19.43 -30.45 5.63
CA ARG A 468 19.71 -31.65 6.44
C ARG A 468 21.00 -32.29 5.97
N ALA A 469 21.83 -32.76 6.89
CA ALA A 469 22.99 -33.55 6.55
C ALA A 469 22.58 -34.72 5.64
N ALA A 470 23.35 -34.98 4.60
CA ALA A 470 23.13 -36.15 3.77
C ALA A 470 23.21 -37.40 4.66
N VAL A 471 22.13 -38.18 4.73
CA VAL A 471 22.19 -39.47 5.37
C VAL A 471 23.16 -40.33 4.55
N PRO A 472 24.28 -40.81 5.12
CA PRO A 472 25.18 -41.68 4.38
C PRO A 472 24.35 -42.87 3.87
N PRO A 473 24.59 -43.34 2.64
CA PRO A 473 23.93 -44.52 2.15
C PRO A 473 24.13 -45.66 3.15
N ALA A 474 23.06 -46.30 3.53
CA ALA A 474 23.12 -47.50 4.40
C ALA A 474 24.07 -48.49 3.71
N ARG A 475 25.16 -48.81 4.41
CA ARG A 475 26.15 -49.76 3.92
C ARG A 475 25.56 -51.18 3.95
#